data_894b17821baf69f74b8e4092cda70719
#
_entry.id   894b17821baf69f74b8e4092cda70719
#
_cell.length_a   1.000
_cell.length_b   1.000
_cell.length_c   1.000
_cell.angle_alpha   90.00
_cell.angle_beta   90.00
_cell.angle_gamma   90.00
#
_symmetry.space_group_name_H-M   'P 1'
#
loop_
_entity.id
_entity.type
_entity.pdbx_description
1 polymer ?
#
loop_
_entity_poly.entity_id
_entity_poly.type
_entity_poly.pdbx_seq_one_letter_code
_entity_poly.pdbx_strand_id
1 'polypeptide(L)'
;MPISDTKLEKGEDSFSRGKYLKDVFLCSLVAFGGPEAHLGVFLDRLVQKKKYLTEKALLEWMALCSFLPGPTSTQVITAIGLERGGRSLALLTLLVWALPVILFMSAVSMLPTMLGQEGLPQWLGFLAPLAAAFVGWAAWSLGRKVTTDLLTFGLWAHGLAVVMLAESPWAIPLAFLAGGGLAVFLNHEKSNPESSISIRLKTPWVVLGLFVGFLFLGVIGSVYSGDSLFQTFERFYRYGYLVFGGGQVVVPLMQGELVQSANLMSQDEFLAGFGLVQALPGPMFSFAAYAGGLCEQGGGWVRQFCGAMIGGWAIFLPGTFLLFFVYPFWGKLKSYPWAVKAQRGVNAVAGGLVAGVLVQILMNMNWAGENAVAFVLTLGLLMGRRVPAPYIVVVVGVLYAAVFYLADK
;
A
#
# COMPACT_ATOMS: atom_id res chain seq x y z
N MET A 1 17.76 6.39 22.62
CA MET A 1 16.68 6.26 23.62
C MET A 1 15.41 5.94 22.86
N PRO A 2 14.61 4.97 23.29
CA PRO A 2 13.29 4.74 22.71
C PRO A 2 12.44 6.01 22.81
N ILE A 3 11.48 6.18 21.89
CA ILE A 3 10.54 7.32 21.82
C ILE A 3 9.75 7.51 23.13
N SER A 4 9.74 6.49 24.01
CA SER A 4 9.08 6.52 25.32
C SER A 4 10.10 6.76 26.45
N ASP A 5 10.42 8.02 26.77
CA ASP A 5 11.02 8.37 28.06
C ASP A 5 9.98 8.38 29.21
N THR A 6 8.76 7.95 28.98
CA THR A 6 7.82 7.60 30.03
C THR A 6 8.06 6.13 30.40
N LYS A 7 8.77 5.90 31.53
CA LYS A 7 8.73 4.63 32.24
C LYS A 7 7.27 4.18 32.26
N LEU A 8 6.92 3.20 31.41
CA LEU A 8 5.73 2.39 31.67
C LEU A 8 5.93 1.91 33.12
N GLU A 9 5.03 2.29 33.99
CA GLU A 9 5.02 1.75 35.34
C GLU A 9 5.23 0.24 35.24
N LYS A 10 6.21 -0.27 35.97
CA LYS A 10 6.55 -1.69 35.99
C LYS A 10 5.34 -2.47 36.55
N GLY A 11 4.35 -2.68 35.71
CA GLY A 11 3.39 -3.76 35.83
C GLY A 11 4.09 -5.01 35.29
N GLU A 12 4.44 -5.89 36.19
CA GLU A 12 5.21 -7.12 35.98
C GLU A 12 4.49 -8.18 35.16
N ASP A 13 4.29 -7.94 33.88
CA ASP A 13 4.18 -9.03 32.89
C ASP A 13 5.37 -8.90 31.93
N SER A 14 6.36 -9.77 32.12
CA SER A 14 7.58 -9.78 31.31
C SER A 14 7.19 -9.83 29.84
N PHE A 15 7.62 -8.81 29.04
CA PHE A 15 7.36 -8.76 27.60
C PHE A 15 7.79 -10.06 26.93
N SER A 16 6.82 -10.80 26.40
CA SER A 16 7.08 -12.05 25.68
C SER A 16 6.95 -11.83 24.18
N ARG A 17 8.05 -12.08 23.43
CA ARG A 17 8.06 -12.01 21.97
C ARG A 17 6.97 -12.89 21.34
N GLY A 18 6.76 -14.10 21.86
CA GLY A 18 5.75 -15.02 21.36
C GLY A 18 4.31 -14.51 21.56
N LYS A 19 3.99 -13.96 22.74
CA LYS A 19 2.69 -13.34 23.00
C LYS A 19 2.46 -12.14 22.06
N TYR A 20 3.47 -11.28 21.89
CA TYR A 20 3.40 -10.14 20.98
C TYR A 20 3.14 -10.57 19.52
N LEU A 21 3.89 -11.54 18.99
CA LEU A 21 3.70 -12.03 17.63
C LEU A 21 2.33 -12.69 17.44
N LYS A 22 1.81 -13.41 18.45
CA LYS A 22 0.43 -13.92 18.43
C LYS A 22 -0.58 -12.78 18.33
N ASP A 23 -0.41 -11.70 19.09
CA ASP A 23 -1.31 -10.54 19.06
C ASP A 23 -1.21 -9.81 17.70
N VAL A 24 -0.02 -9.72 17.08
CA VAL A 24 0.18 -9.22 15.73
C VAL A 24 -0.56 -10.10 14.69
N PHE A 25 -0.45 -11.42 14.81
CA PHE A 25 -1.19 -12.36 13.96
C PHE A 25 -2.70 -12.15 14.08
N LEU A 26 -3.22 -12.02 15.30
CA LEU A 26 -4.63 -11.73 15.50
C LEU A 26 -5.05 -10.35 14.95
N CYS A 27 -4.16 -9.36 14.98
CA CYS A 27 -4.41 -8.09 14.31
C CYS A 27 -4.50 -8.27 12.78
N SER A 28 -3.62 -9.09 12.18
CA SER A 28 -3.64 -9.33 10.72
C SER A 28 -4.93 -9.99 10.24
N LEU A 29 -5.62 -10.74 11.09
CA LEU A 29 -6.88 -11.41 10.75
C LEU A 29 -8.14 -10.54 10.91
N VAL A 30 -8.03 -9.35 11.53
CA VAL A 30 -9.19 -8.49 11.80
C VAL A 30 -9.02 -7.05 11.29
N ALA A 31 -7.86 -6.72 10.77
CA ALA A 31 -7.56 -5.38 10.27
C ALA A 31 -8.01 -5.26 8.80
N PHE A 32 -9.24 -4.83 8.59
CA PHE A 32 -9.82 -4.56 7.28
C PHE A 32 -9.85 -3.06 6.98
N GLY A 33 -9.89 -2.67 5.71
CA GLY A 33 -10.26 -1.30 5.33
C GLY A 33 -9.11 -0.30 5.24
N GLY A 34 -7.87 -0.77 5.16
CA GLY A 34 -6.70 0.07 4.89
C GLY A 34 -6.09 0.79 6.09
N PRO A 35 -5.14 1.73 5.90
CA PRO A 35 -4.27 2.24 6.96
C PRO A 35 -4.99 2.87 8.16
N GLU A 36 -6.08 3.60 7.94
CA GLU A 36 -6.83 4.27 9.02
C GLU A 36 -7.55 3.25 9.92
N ALA A 37 -8.17 2.23 9.31
CA ALA A 37 -8.83 1.16 10.06
C ALA A 37 -7.81 0.30 10.81
N HIS A 38 -6.65 0.02 10.21
CA HIS A 38 -5.55 -0.70 10.86
C HIS A 38 -5.08 0.03 12.12
N LEU A 39 -4.97 1.36 12.08
CA LEU A 39 -4.63 2.15 13.25
C LEU A 39 -5.64 2.01 14.38
N GLY A 40 -6.92 1.98 14.07
CA GLY A 40 -7.98 1.70 15.04
C GLY A 40 -7.76 0.35 15.74
N VAL A 41 -7.43 -0.70 14.97
CA VAL A 41 -7.11 -2.03 15.51
C VAL A 41 -5.85 -2.01 16.37
N PHE A 42 -4.79 -1.29 15.95
CA PHE A 42 -3.55 -1.16 16.72
C PHE A 42 -3.78 -0.40 18.03
N LEU A 43 -4.57 0.68 17.99
CA LEU A 43 -4.94 1.45 19.16
C LEU A 43 -5.71 0.59 20.17
N ASP A 44 -6.77 -0.10 19.72
CA ASP A 44 -7.58 -0.94 20.60
C ASP A 44 -6.76 -2.10 21.17
N ARG A 45 -6.09 -2.89 20.32
CA ARG A 45 -5.43 -4.13 20.73
C ARG A 45 -4.06 -3.93 21.34
N LEU A 46 -3.17 -3.17 20.69
CA LEU A 46 -1.76 -3.10 21.08
C LEU A 46 -1.50 -2.00 22.11
N VAL A 47 -2.28 -0.91 22.09
CA VAL A 47 -2.17 0.20 23.05
C VAL A 47 -3.10 -0.02 24.25
N GLN A 48 -4.42 -0.06 24.03
CA GLN A 48 -5.38 -0.04 25.14
C GLN A 48 -5.43 -1.38 25.87
N LYS A 49 -5.57 -2.51 25.13
CA LYS A 49 -5.72 -3.84 25.75
C LYS A 49 -4.40 -4.45 26.20
N LYS A 50 -3.36 -4.37 25.37
CA LYS A 50 -2.07 -5.06 25.62
C LYS A 50 -0.97 -4.15 26.16
N LYS A 51 -1.14 -2.83 26.08
CA LYS A 51 -0.20 -1.82 26.58
C LYS A 51 1.24 -2.02 26.11
N TYR A 52 1.40 -2.51 24.86
CA TYR A 52 2.72 -2.65 24.25
C TYR A 52 3.39 -1.31 23.98
N LEU A 53 2.62 -0.24 23.76
CA LEU A 53 3.11 1.12 23.59
C LEU A 53 2.06 2.12 24.07
N THR A 54 2.45 3.40 24.20
CA THR A 54 1.52 4.48 24.50
C THR A 54 0.83 4.97 23.22
N GLU A 55 -0.34 5.60 23.35
CA GLU A 55 -1.02 6.25 22.22
C GLU A 55 -0.13 7.31 21.55
N LYS A 56 0.59 8.10 22.35
CA LYS A 56 1.55 9.09 21.85
C LYS A 56 2.63 8.43 20.99
N ALA A 57 3.18 7.28 21.41
CA ALA A 57 4.17 6.55 20.63
C ALA A 57 3.58 6.01 19.32
N LEU A 58 2.34 5.51 19.34
CA LEU A 58 1.65 5.07 18.11
C LEU A 58 1.49 6.21 17.11
N LEU A 59 1.07 7.40 17.57
CA LEU A 59 0.91 8.59 16.72
C LEU A 59 2.27 9.07 16.17
N GLU A 60 3.34 9.02 16.95
CA GLU A 60 4.70 9.35 16.47
C GLU A 60 5.18 8.35 15.40
N TRP A 61 4.93 7.05 15.56
CA TRP A 61 5.23 6.05 14.53
C TRP A 61 4.41 6.28 13.27
N MET A 62 3.13 6.64 13.44
CA MET A 62 2.29 6.98 12.31
C MET A 62 2.83 8.19 11.53
N ALA A 63 3.24 9.25 12.23
CA ALA A 63 3.82 10.44 11.61
C ALA A 63 5.09 10.11 10.81
N LEU A 64 6.01 9.32 11.40
CA LEU A 64 7.22 8.86 10.69
C LEU A 64 6.86 8.05 9.44
N CYS A 65 6.01 7.03 9.58
CA CYS A 65 5.68 6.13 8.49
C CYS A 65 4.85 6.81 7.38
N SER A 66 4.07 7.84 7.71
CA SER A 66 3.38 8.66 6.70
C SER A 66 4.32 9.57 5.92
N PHE A 67 5.49 9.88 6.47
CA PHE A 67 6.54 10.64 5.80
C PHE A 67 7.36 9.77 4.83
N LEU A 68 7.51 8.48 5.14
CA LEU A 68 8.29 7.54 4.34
C LEU A 68 7.48 6.99 3.16
N PRO A 69 8.12 6.66 2.04
CA PRO A 69 7.46 5.87 1.01
C PRO A 69 7.18 4.46 1.52
N GLY A 70 6.10 3.87 1.01
CA GLY A 70 5.71 2.50 1.32
C GLY A 70 4.39 2.37 2.08
N PRO A 71 4.04 1.15 2.50
CA PRO A 71 2.77 0.82 3.15
C PRO A 71 2.74 1.29 4.61
N THR A 72 2.22 2.49 4.87
CA THR A 72 2.24 3.17 6.17
C THR A 72 1.82 2.27 7.33
N SER A 73 0.68 1.56 7.28
CA SER A 73 0.22 0.73 8.40
C SER A 73 1.14 -0.47 8.67
N THR A 74 1.70 -1.06 7.60
CA THR A 74 2.69 -2.15 7.73
C THR A 74 4.00 -1.63 8.33
N GLN A 75 4.43 -0.44 7.93
CA GLN A 75 5.59 0.21 8.54
C GLN A 75 5.35 0.52 10.01
N VAL A 76 4.15 1.00 10.40
CA VAL A 76 3.79 1.28 11.80
C VAL A 76 3.87 0.02 12.66
N ILE A 77 3.24 -1.09 12.24
CA ILE A 77 3.29 -2.32 13.05
C ILE A 77 4.71 -2.90 13.12
N THR A 78 5.49 -2.78 12.04
CA THR A 78 6.91 -3.16 12.00
C THR A 78 7.74 -2.29 12.94
N ALA A 79 7.43 -0.99 13.03
CA ALA A 79 8.07 -0.04 13.93
C ALA A 79 7.78 -0.35 15.41
N ILE A 80 6.57 -0.80 15.74
CA ILE A 80 6.23 -1.30 17.09
C ILE A 80 7.12 -2.50 17.45
N GLY A 81 7.31 -3.43 16.51
CA GLY A 81 8.26 -4.54 16.67
C GLY A 81 9.70 -4.08 16.87
N LEU A 82 10.13 -3.04 16.12
CA LEU A 82 11.46 -2.43 16.24
C LEU A 82 11.69 -1.83 17.65
N GLU A 83 10.73 -1.10 18.15
CA GLU A 83 10.78 -0.47 19.48
C GLU A 83 10.84 -1.52 20.59
N ARG A 84 10.07 -2.61 20.48
CA ARG A 84 9.94 -3.62 21.52
C ARG A 84 11.04 -4.67 21.53
N GLY A 85 11.65 -4.98 20.43
CA GLY A 85 12.64 -6.07 20.37
C GLY A 85 13.69 -5.95 19.30
N GLY A 86 13.88 -4.73 18.76
CA GLY A 86 14.90 -4.44 17.75
C GLY A 86 14.56 -4.99 16.36
N ARG A 87 15.53 -4.96 15.46
CA ARG A 87 15.35 -5.31 14.04
C ARG A 87 14.83 -6.72 13.82
N SER A 88 15.27 -7.69 14.62
CA SER A 88 14.83 -9.09 14.51
C SER A 88 13.33 -9.24 14.79
N LEU A 89 12.83 -8.60 15.85
CA LEU A 89 11.39 -8.63 16.16
C LEU A 89 10.59 -7.84 15.14
N ALA A 90 11.13 -6.74 14.61
CA ALA A 90 10.49 -5.98 13.54
C ALA A 90 10.28 -6.81 12.27
N LEU A 91 11.30 -7.56 11.83
CA LEU A 91 11.20 -8.46 10.68
C LEU A 91 10.22 -9.61 10.92
N LEU A 92 10.23 -10.21 12.11
CA LEU A 92 9.24 -11.22 12.48
C LEU A 92 7.82 -10.63 12.54
N THR A 93 7.68 -9.39 12.99
CA THR A 93 6.39 -8.68 12.98
C THR A 93 5.88 -8.49 11.55
N LEU A 94 6.73 -8.03 10.65
CA LEU A 94 6.40 -7.90 9.23
C LEU A 94 5.98 -9.23 8.63
N LEU A 95 6.75 -10.29 8.91
CA LEU A 95 6.46 -11.65 8.44
C LEU A 95 5.07 -12.11 8.90
N VAL A 96 4.81 -12.05 10.20
CA VAL A 96 3.55 -12.52 10.79
C VAL A 96 2.36 -11.68 10.31
N TRP A 97 2.55 -10.37 10.11
CA TRP A 97 1.53 -9.45 9.63
C TRP A 97 1.14 -9.66 8.17
N ALA A 98 2.12 -9.88 7.28
CA ALA A 98 1.89 -9.89 5.83
C ALA A 98 1.72 -11.30 5.24
N LEU A 99 2.38 -12.32 5.82
CA LEU A 99 2.41 -13.67 5.26
C LEU A 99 1.03 -14.30 4.99
N PRO A 100 0.02 -14.19 5.89
CA PRO A 100 -1.27 -14.83 5.64
C PRO A 100 -1.93 -14.34 4.35
N VAL A 101 -1.91 -13.02 4.11
CA VAL A 101 -2.53 -12.42 2.93
C VAL A 101 -1.68 -12.62 1.68
N ILE A 102 -0.35 -12.59 1.82
CA ILE A 102 0.56 -12.92 0.70
C ILE A 102 0.27 -14.34 0.21
N LEU A 103 0.20 -15.33 1.10
CA LEU A 103 -0.08 -16.72 0.72
C LEU A 103 -1.47 -16.86 0.08
N PHE A 104 -2.47 -16.22 0.64
CA PHE A 104 -3.82 -16.25 0.07
C PHE A 104 -3.85 -15.64 -1.34
N MET A 105 -3.27 -14.45 -1.53
CA MET A 105 -3.24 -13.77 -2.82
C MET A 105 -2.37 -14.52 -3.84
N SER A 106 -1.30 -15.20 -3.37
CA SER A 106 -0.51 -16.10 -4.23
C SER A 106 -1.35 -17.29 -4.71
N ALA A 107 -2.12 -17.92 -3.82
CA ALA A 107 -3.01 -19.02 -4.21
C ALA A 107 -4.08 -18.58 -5.21
N VAL A 108 -4.67 -17.39 -5.00
CA VAL A 108 -5.65 -16.83 -5.93
C VAL A 108 -5.07 -16.55 -7.31
N SER A 109 -3.82 -16.06 -7.39
CA SER A 109 -3.17 -15.82 -8.69
C SER A 109 -3.00 -17.11 -9.51
N MET A 110 -2.94 -18.27 -8.85
CA MET A 110 -2.73 -19.56 -9.50
C MET A 110 -4.05 -20.26 -9.92
N LEU A 111 -5.20 -19.79 -9.44
CA LEU A 111 -6.50 -20.43 -9.70
C LEU A 111 -6.79 -20.63 -11.20
N PRO A 112 -6.65 -19.61 -12.09
CA PRO A 112 -6.90 -19.81 -13.51
C PRO A 112 -6.04 -20.92 -14.11
N THR A 113 -4.74 -20.90 -13.83
CA THR A 113 -3.79 -21.92 -14.30
C THR A 113 -4.14 -23.33 -13.80
N MET A 114 -4.54 -23.46 -12.53
CA MET A 114 -4.91 -24.74 -11.92
C MET A 114 -6.22 -25.29 -12.49
N LEU A 115 -7.16 -24.42 -12.88
CA LEU A 115 -8.45 -24.78 -13.46
C LEU A 115 -8.37 -24.97 -14.98
N GLY A 116 -7.21 -24.78 -15.61
CA GLY A 116 -7.04 -24.86 -17.06
C GLY A 116 -7.85 -23.80 -17.82
N GLN A 117 -8.10 -22.66 -17.19
CA GLN A 117 -8.87 -21.55 -17.75
C GLN A 117 -7.95 -20.40 -18.14
N GLU A 118 -8.21 -19.79 -19.29
CA GLU A 118 -7.60 -18.52 -19.65
C GLU A 118 -8.42 -17.39 -19.00
N GLY A 119 -7.87 -16.80 -17.93
CA GLY A 119 -8.50 -15.70 -17.20
C GLY A 119 -9.36 -16.13 -16.00
N LEU A 120 -9.96 -15.12 -15.37
CA LEU A 120 -10.78 -15.31 -14.19
C LEU A 120 -12.16 -15.89 -14.54
N PRO A 121 -12.74 -16.77 -13.69
CA PRO A 121 -14.10 -17.25 -13.86
C PRO A 121 -15.10 -16.08 -13.99
N GLN A 122 -16.07 -16.19 -14.90
CA GLN A 122 -17.04 -15.13 -15.19
C GLN A 122 -17.83 -14.67 -13.95
N TRP A 123 -18.10 -15.57 -13.00
CA TRP A 123 -18.79 -15.22 -11.75
C TRP A 123 -17.97 -14.27 -10.83
N LEU A 124 -16.67 -14.10 -11.07
CA LEU A 124 -15.83 -13.10 -10.42
C LEU A 124 -15.84 -11.74 -11.13
N GLY A 125 -16.55 -11.58 -12.23
CA GLY A 125 -16.64 -10.33 -13.01
C GLY A 125 -17.07 -9.12 -12.19
N PHE A 126 -17.84 -9.33 -11.10
CA PHE A 126 -18.23 -8.24 -10.19
C PHE A 126 -17.05 -7.58 -9.48
N LEU A 127 -15.89 -8.23 -9.39
CA LEU A 127 -14.72 -7.67 -8.69
C LEU A 127 -14.15 -6.45 -9.40
N ALA A 128 -14.25 -6.36 -10.74
CA ALA A 128 -13.76 -5.20 -11.49
C ALA A 128 -14.54 -3.91 -11.19
N PRO A 129 -15.88 -3.86 -11.33
CA PRO A 129 -16.65 -2.66 -10.96
C PRO A 129 -16.63 -2.37 -9.45
N LEU A 130 -16.53 -3.37 -8.61
CA LEU A 130 -16.32 -3.22 -7.17
C LEU A 130 -14.98 -2.53 -6.89
N ALA A 131 -13.90 -2.99 -7.50
CA ALA A 131 -12.56 -2.38 -7.38
C ALA A 131 -12.55 -0.92 -7.87
N ALA A 132 -13.20 -0.64 -9.00
CA ALA A 132 -13.36 0.71 -9.52
C ALA A 132 -14.04 1.64 -8.51
N ALA A 133 -15.08 1.16 -7.82
CA ALA A 133 -15.75 1.92 -6.76
C ALA A 133 -14.85 2.16 -5.54
N PHE A 134 -14.01 1.20 -5.15
CA PHE A 134 -12.99 1.40 -4.11
C PHE A 134 -11.95 2.44 -4.51
N VAL A 135 -11.47 2.41 -5.77
CA VAL A 135 -10.57 3.46 -6.31
C VAL A 135 -11.29 4.80 -6.33
N GLY A 136 -12.56 4.85 -6.72
CA GLY A 136 -13.39 6.06 -6.70
C GLY A 136 -13.52 6.67 -5.31
N TRP A 137 -13.83 5.83 -4.32
CA TRP A 137 -13.87 6.27 -2.92
C TRP A 137 -12.51 6.77 -2.43
N ALA A 138 -11.40 6.08 -2.79
CA ALA A 138 -10.05 6.49 -2.45
C ALA A 138 -9.67 7.82 -3.10
N ALA A 139 -9.96 8.02 -4.39
CA ALA A 139 -9.73 9.26 -5.11
C ALA A 139 -10.46 10.44 -4.46
N TRP A 140 -11.73 10.25 -4.10
CA TRP A 140 -12.53 11.25 -3.41
C TRP A 140 -11.98 11.55 -2.00
N SER A 141 -11.77 10.52 -1.19
CA SER A 141 -11.32 10.66 0.20
C SER A 141 -9.94 11.29 0.28
N LEU A 142 -8.99 10.83 -0.56
CA LEU A 142 -7.63 11.35 -0.61
C LEU A 142 -7.62 12.76 -1.20
N GLY A 143 -8.33 13.00 -2.30
CA GLY A 143 -8.43 14.31 -2.93
C GLY A 143 -8.87 15.38 -1.93
N ARG A 144 -9.93 15.14 -1.17
CA ARG A 144 -10.40 16.09 -0.13
C ARG A 144 -9.38 16.36 0.98
N LYS A 145 -8.54 15.40 1.31
CA LYS A 145 -7.51 15.55 2.36
C LYS A 145 -6.30 16.35 1.88
N VAL A 146 -5.93 16.18 0.60
CA VAL A 146 -4.68 16.76 0.08
C VAL A 146 -4.88 18.10 -0.60
N THR A 147 -6.08 18.43 -1.11
CA THR A 147 -6.41 19.70 -1.75
C THR A 147 -6.90 20.70 -0.73
N THR A 148 -6.00 21.39 -0.05
CA THR A 148 -6.30 22.32 1.03
C THR A 148 -6.19 23.80 0.60
N ASP A 149 -5.51 24.07 -0.51
CA ASP A 149 -5.29 25.40 -1.11
C ASP A 149 -5.10 25.29 -2.63
N LEU A 150 -4.92 26.45 -3.28
CA LEU A 150 -4.76 26.53 -4.73
C LEU A 150 -3.49 25.80 -5.23
N LEU A 151 -2.38 25.84 -4.47
CA LEU A 151 -1.14 25.15 -4.82
C LEU A 151 -1.36 23.64 -4.81
N THR A 152 -1.90 23.09 -3.73
CA THR A 152 -2.16 21.65 -3.61
C THR A 152 -3.22 21.20 -4.60
N PHE A 153 -4.21 22.01 -4.94
CA PHE A 153 -5.16 21.71 -6.01
C PHE A 153 -4.47 21.67 -7.38
N GLY A 154 -3.58 22.62 -7.69
CA GLY A 154 -2.79 22.61 -8.93
C GLY A 154 -1.87 21.38 -9.03
N LEU A 155 -1.24 20.98 -7.92
CA LEU A 155 -0.40 19.78 -7.86
C LEU A 155 -1.24 18.50 -7.99
N TRP A 156 -2.43 18.46 -7.44
CA TRP A 156 -3.39 17.38 -7.63
C TRP A 156 -3.81 17.28 -9.10
N ALA A 157 -4.17 18.40 -9.73
CA ALA A 157 -4.52 18.46 -11.15
C ALA A 157 -3.35 18.04 -12.06
N HIS A 158 -2.10 18.42 -11.69
CA HIS A 158 -0.90 17.94 -12.37
C HIS A 158 -0.77 16.42 -12.28
N GLY A 159 -0.95 15.80 -11.10
CA GLY A 159 -0.92 14.34 -10.94
C GLY A 159 -1.98 13.64 -11.81
N LEU A 160 -3.20 14.17 -11.86
CA LEU A 160 -4.26 13.66 -12.74
C LEU A 160 -3.85 13.75 -14.21
N ALA A 161 -3.33 14.90 -14.65
CA ALA A 161 -2.89 15.12 -16.03
C ALA A 161 -1.74 14.17 -16.42
N VAL A 162 -0.81 13.89 -15.51
CA VAL A 162 0.29 12.95 -15.76
C VAL A 162 -0.24 11.55 -16.12
N VAL A 163 -1.21 11.03 -15.40
CA VAL A 163 -1.81 9.71 -15.71
C VAL A 163 -2.55 9.72 -17.05
N MET A 164 -3.21 10.83 -17.38
CA MET A 164 -4.03 10.92 -18.59
C MET A 164 -3.20 11.14 -19.85
N LEU A 165 -2.03 11.78 -19.75
CA LEU A 165 -1.29 12.29 -20.90
C LEU A 165 0.10 11.65 -21.10
N ALA A 166 0.68 11.06 -20.06
CA ALA A 166 2.04 10.55 -20.11
C ALA A 166 2.07 9.03 -20.33
N GLU A 167 2.79 8.60 -21.36
CA GLU A 167 2.99 7.18 -21.68
C GLU A 167 4.26 6.60 -21.01
N SER A 168 5.14 7.49 -20.48
CA SER A 168 6.43 7.07 -19.94
C SER A 168 6.30 6.60 -18.46
N PRO A 169 6.89 5.44 -18.09
CA PRO A 169 6.97 4.99 -16.70
C PRO A 169 7.69 5.98 -15.76
N TRP A 170 8.55 6.85 -16.30
CA TRP A 170 9.27 7.87 -15.54
C TRP A 170 8.43 9.10 -15.20
N ALA A 171 7.28 9.27 -15.83
CA ALA A 171 6.42 10.44 -15.61
C ALA A 171 5.95 10.53 -14.15
N ILE A 172 5.61 9.41 -13.51
CA ILE A 172 5.15 9.39 -12.12
C ILE A 172 6.24 9.76 -11.13
N PRO A 173 7.46 9.16 -11.16
CA PRO A 173 8.58 9.62 -10.32
C PRO A 173 8.92 11.09 -10.52
N LEU A 174 8.94 11.57 -11.74
CA LEU A 174 9.21 12.99 -12.05
C LEU A 174 8.10 13.90 -11.52
N ALA A 175 6.83 13.49 -11.60
CA ALA A 175 5.72 14.23 -11.02
C ALA A 175 5.83 14.36 -9.50
N PHE A 176 6.27 13.32 -8.80
CA PHE A 176 6.53 13.39 -7.36
C PHE A 176 7.67 14.37 -7.04
N LEU A 177 8.78 14.32 -7.78
CA LEU A 177 9.90 15.24 -7.59
C LEU A 177 9.49 16.69 -7.88
N ALA A 178 8.75 16.93 -8.95
CA ALA A 178 8.23 18.25 -9.30
C ALA A 178 7.25 18.76 -8.22
N GLY A 179 6.30 17.92 -7.79
CA GLY A 179 5.31 18.30 -6.78
C GLY A 179 5.92 18.61 -5.44
N GLY A 180 6.85 17.77 -4.96
CA GLY A 180 7.59 18.00 -3.73
C GLY A 180 8.47 19.26 -3.81
N GLY A 181 9.21 19.44 -4.91
CA GLY A 181 10.07 20.60 -5.15
C GLY A 181 9.28 21.91 -5.24
N LEU A 182 8.21 21.95 -6.01
CA LEU A 182 7.33 23.13 -6.12
C LEU A 182 6.69 23.50 -4.79
N ALA A 183 6.25 22.51 -4.00
CA ALA A 183 5.68 22.76 -2.68
C ALA A 183 6.70 23.38 -1.71
N VAL A 184 7.97 22.99 -1.77
CA VAL A 184 9.05 23.60 -0.97
C VAL A 184 9.32 25.02 -1.42
N PHE A 185 9.38 25.23 -2.75
CA PHE A 185 9.78 26.52 -3.33
C PHE A 185 8.68 27.60 -3.22
N LEU A 186 7.43 27.22 -3.47
CA LEU A 186 6.31 28.18 -3.55
C LEU A 186 5.61 28.41 -2.20
N ASN A 187 5.76 27.52 -1.22
CA ASN A 187 5.12 27.69 0.07
C ASN A 187 5.98 28.53 1.03
N HIS A 188 5.57 29.77 1.28
CA HIS A 188 6.25 30.73 2.14
C HIS A 188 5.82 30.67 3.61
N GLU A 189 4.95 29.72 4.00
CA GLU A 189 4.55 29.59 5.40
C GLU A 189 5.75 29.28 6.31
N LYS A 190 5.93 30.10 7.34
CA LYS A 190 6.90 29.86 8.41
C LYS A 190 6.33 28.80 9.34
N SER A 191 6.76 27.54 9.20
CA SER A 191 6.49 26.53 10.21
C SER A 191 7.42 26.77 11.40
N ASN A 192 6.85 26.88 12.62
CA ASN A 192 7.64 26.92 13.84
C ASN A 192 8.26 25.55 14.06
N PRO A 193 9.58 25.42 14.12
CA PRO A 193 10.22 24.15 14.42
C PRO A 193 9.90 23.76 15.87
N GLU A 194 9.18 22.65 16.06
CA GLU A 194 9.12 22.01 17.36
C GLU A 194 10.52 21.57 17.80
N SER A 195 10.82 21.73 19.09
CA SER A 195 12.12 21.46 19.67
C SER A 195 12.64 20.06 19.30
N SER A 196 13.75 20.03 18.56
CA SER A 196 14.37 18.79 18.11
C SER A 196 15.05 18.07 19.27
N ILE A 197 14.58 16.88 19.61
CA ILE A 197 15.30 15.97 20.51
C ILE A 197 16.49 15.41 19.72
N SER A 198 17.70 15.77 20.10
CA SER A 198 18.93 15.28 19.47
C SER A 198 19.20 13.85 19.95
N ILE A 199 18.84 12.88 19.15
CA ILE A 199 19.20 11.48 19.40
C ILE A 199 20.51 11.18 18.67
N ARG A 200 21.61 10.97 19.42
CA ARG A 200 22.87 10.48 18.88
C ARG A 200 22.80 8.96 18.72
N LEU A 201 22.25 8.48 17.61
CA LEU A 201 22.34 7.08 17.23
C LEU A 201 23.35 6.91 16.09
N LYS A 202 24.11 5.80 16.12
CA LYS A 202 25.03 5.45 15.01
C LYS A 202 24.20 5.26 13.75
N THR A 203 24.58 5.94 12.68
CA THR A 203 23.92 5.87 11.37
C THR A 203 23.93 4.42 10.86
N PRO A 204 22.80 3.84 10.52
CA PRO A 204 22.73 2.44 10.07
C PRO A 204 23.07 2.31 8.58
N TRP A 205 24.30 2.68 8.19
CA TRP A 205 24.78 2.63 6.80
C TRP A 205 24.60 1.26 6.14
N VAL A 206 24.69 0.18 6.94
CA VAL A 206 24.42 -1.19 6.44
C VAL A 206 23.01 -1.31 5.90
N VAL A 207 22.01 -0.69 6.53
CA VAL A 207 20.62 -0.73 6.08
C VAL A 207 20.44 0.02 4.77
N LEU A 208 21.09 1.20 4.65
CA LEU A 208 21.11 1.94 3.38
C LEU A 208 21.84 1.13 2.29
N GLY A 209 22.93 0.47 2.64
CA GLY A 209 23.66 -0.44 1.74
C GLY A 209 22.78 -1.60 1.26
N LEU A 210 21.97 -2.18 2.14
CA LEU A 210 21.00 -3.22 1.76
C LEU A 210 19.91 -2.66 0.83
N PHE A 211 19.34 -1.48 1.15
CA PHE A 211 18.36 -0.84 0.28
C PHE A 211 18.91 -0.63 -1.14
N VAL A 212 20.09 -0.02 -1.24
CA VAL A 212 20.75 0.23 -2.52
C VAL A 212 21.20 -1.07 -3.21
N GLY A 213 21.71 -2.04 -2.44
CA GLY A 213 22.14 -3.34 -2.94
C GLY A 213 20.98 -4.13 -3.58
N PHE A 214 19.81 -4.16 -2.96
CA PHE A 214 18.62 -4.80 -3.54
C PHE A 214 18.10 -4.05 -4.76
N LEU A 215 18.21 -2.72 -4.81
CA LEU A 215 17.88 -1.94 -5.99
C LEU A 215 18.80 -2.33 -7.16
N PHE A 216 20.11 -2.35 -6.95
CA PHE A 216 21.05 -2.76 -7.98
C PHE A 216 20.91 -4.23 -8.37
N LEU A 217 20.65 -5.13 -7.42
CA LEU A 217 20.36 -6.54 -7.70
C LEU A 217 19.17 -6.69 -8.65
N GLY A 218 18.08 -5.96 -8.40
CA GLY A 218 16.91 -5.96 -9.26
C GLY A 218 17.23 -5.43 -10.65
N VAL A 219 17.82 -4.23 -10.76
CA VAL A 219 18.15 -3.60 -12.05
C VAL A 219 19.17 -4.43 -12.85
N ILE A 220 20.28 -4.84 -12.23
CA ILE A 220 21.31 -5.62 -12.90
C ILE A 220 20.76 -6.99 -13.29
N GLY A 221 20.05 -7.66 -12.37
CA GLY A 221 19.43 -8.95 -12.64
C GLY A 221 18.42 -8.88 -13.79
N SER A 222 17.58 -7.86 -13.84
CA SER A 222 16.60 -7.69 -14.92
C SER A 222 17.23 -7.43 -16.29
N VAL A 223 18.36 -6.71 -16.33
CA VAL A 223 19.06 -6.38 -17.58
C VAL A 223 19.92 -7.54 -18.09
N TYR A 224 20.67 -8.19 -17.21
CA TYR A 224 21.69 -9.16 -17.64
C TYR A 224 21.23 -10.61 -17.61
N SER A 225 20.30 -11.01 -16.72
CA SER A 225 19.87 -12.41 -16.66
C SER A 225 18.83 -12.79 -17.71
N GLY A 226 18.06 -11.83 -18.22
CA GLY A 226 16.89 -12.08 -19.07
C GLY A 226 15.76 -12.85 -18.37
N ASP A 227 15.91 -13.18 -17.08
CA ASP A 227 14.91 -13.91 -16.32
C ASP A 227 13.81 -12.96 -15.80
N SER A 228 12.56 -13.29 -16.09
CA SER A 228 11.39 -12.50 -15.70
C SER A 228 11.24 -12.37 -14.18
N LEU A 229 11.72 -13.32 -13.36
CA LEU A 229 11.67 -13.23 -11.89
C LEU A 229 12.50 -12.04 -11.36
N PHE A 230 13.65 -11.73 -11.99
CA PHE A 230 14.39 -10.51 -11.65
C PHE A 230 13.65 -9.23 -12.06
N GLN A 231 12.96 -9.26 -13.20
CA GLN A 231 12.12 -8.15 -13.63
C GLN A 231 10.93 -7.96 -12.68
N THR A 232 10.30 -9.05 -12.27
CA THR A 232 9.23 -9.06 -11.27
C THR A 232 9.75 -8.49 -9.94
N PHE A 233 10.92 -8.94 -9.46
CA PHE A 233 11.52 -8.39 -8.25
C PHE A 233 11.78 -6.89 -8.38
N GLU A 234 12.41 -6.43 -9.46
CA GLU A 234 12.72 -5.00 -9.70
C GLU A 234 11.45 -4.15 -9.69
N ARG A 235 10.41 -4.54 -10.43
CA ARG A 235 9.14 -3.81 -10.50
C ARG A 235 8.50 -3.64 -9.13
N PHE A 236 8.32 -4.73 -8.38
CA PHE A 236 7.65 -4.65 -7.08
C PHE A 236 8.51 -3.98 -6.01
N TYR A 237 9.83 -4.13 -6.05
CA TYR A 237 10.74 -3.38 -5.19
C TYR A 237 10.64 -1.88 -5.49
N ARG A 238 10.61 -1.50 -6.77
CA ARG A 238 10.47 -0.11 -7.23
C ARG A 238 9.13 0.49 -6.81
N TYR A 239 8.02 -0.23 -6.95
CA TYR A 239 6.74 0.23 -6.43
C TYR A 239 6.81 0.50 -4.92
N GLY A 240 7.50 -0.34 -4.18
CA GLY A 240 7.64 -0.19 -2.73
C GLY A 240 8.32 1.10 -2.27
N TYR A 241 9.24 1.68 -3.04
CA TYR A 241 9.87 2.95 -2.70
C TYR A 241 9.30 4.16 -3.45
N LEU A 242 8.44 3.96 -4.43
CA LEU A 242 7.79 5.07 -5.16
C LEU A 242 6.40 5.42 -4.60
N VAL A 243 5.81 4.59 -3.76
CA VAL A 243 4.48 4.86 -3.21
C VAL A 243 4.56 5.81 -2.03
N PHE A 244 3.99 7.00 -2.18
CA PHE A 244 3.80 8.00 -1.14
C PHE A 244 2.30 8.24 -0.91
N GLY A 245 1.92 8.71 0.27
CA GLY A 245 0.55 9.17 0.53
C GLY A 245 -0.50 8.09 0.81
N GLY A 246 -0.07 6.83 0.93
CA GLY A 246 -0.97 5.73 1.31
C GLY A 246 -1.11 4.62 0.26
N GLY A 247 -1.76 3.53 0.67
CA GLY A 247 -1.83 2.29 -0.12
C GLY A 247 -2.51 2.41 -1.48
N GLN A 248 -3.43 3.34 -1.65
CA GLN A 248 -4.16 3.51 -2.91
C GLN A 248 -3.30 4.03 -4.05
N VAL A 249 -2.19 4.70 -3.73
CA VAL A 249 -1.26 5.27 -4.74
C VAL A 249 -0.46 4.19 -5.47
N VAL A 250 -0.41 2.97 -4.94
CA VAL A 250 0.20 1.83 -5.65
C VAL A 250 -0.56 1.47 -6.94
N VAL A 251 -1.88 1.72 -6.97
CA VAL A 251 -2.74 1.37 -8.10
C VAL A 251 -2.30 2.06 -9.40
N PRO A 252 -2.14 3.41 -9.45
CA PRO A 252 -1.63 4.08 -10.65
C PRO A 252 -0.29 3.55 -11.15
N LEU A 253 0.65 3.30 -10.23
CA LEU A 253 1.97 2.79 -10.59
C LEU A 253 1.90 1.39 -11.22
N MET A 254 1.18 0.49 -10.56
CA MET A 254 1.08 -0.90 -11.02
C MET A 254 0.23 -1.03 -12.28
N GLN A 255 -0.91 -0.34 -12.35
CA GLN A 255 -1.79 -0.40 -13.54
C GLN A 255 -1.10 0.19 -14.77
N GLY A 256 -0.46 1.34 -14.66
CA GLY A 256 0.26 1.97 -15.76
C GLY A 256 1.34 1.07 -16.35
N GLU A 257 2.04 0.32 -15.53
CA GLU A 257 3.10 -0.57 -16.00
C GLU A 257 2.60 -1.96 -16.34
N LEU A 258 1.92 -2.65 -15.43
CA LEU A 258 1.59 -4.07 -15.60
C LEU A 258 0.47 -4.29 -16.64
N VAL A 259 -0.47 -3.35 -16.75
CA VAL A 259 -1.60 -3.44 -17.68
C VAL A 259 -1.32 -2.68 -18.97
N GLN A 260 -0.93 -1.38 -18.88
CA GLN A 260 -0.87 -0.51 -20.05
C GLN A 260 0.43 -0.63 -20.84
N SER A 261 1.59 -0.64 -20.16
CA SER A 261 2.88 -0.59 -20.86
C SER A 261 3.46 -1.99 -21.12
N ALA A 262 3.41 -2.89 -20.14
CA ALA A 262 4.03 -4.20 -20.24
C ALA A 262 3.07 -5.32 -20.66
N ASN A 263 1.76 -5.09 -20.67
CA ASN A 263 0.71 -6.06 -21.05
C ASN A 263 0.87 -7.43 -20.35
N LEU A 264 1.21 -7.42 -19.05
CA LEU A 264 1.46 -8.64 -18.27
C LEU A 264 0.16 -9.25 -17.71
N MET A 265 -0.89 -8.45 -17.68
CA MET A 265 -2.24 -8.89 -17.27
C MET A 265 -3.28 -7.94 -17.87
N SER A 266 -4.52 -8.42 -17.99
CA SER A 266 -5.64 -7.60 -18.42
C SER A 266 -6.07 -6.60 -17.32
N GLN A 267 -6.82 -5.57 -17.71
CA GLN A 267 -7.41 -4.64 -16.74
C GLN A 267 -8.37 -5.35 -15.79
N ASP A 268 -9.16 -6.29 -16.28
CA ASP A 268 -10.13 -7.04 -15.47
C ASP A 268 -9.44 -7.92 -14.43
N GLU A 269 -8.35 -8.61 -14.80
CA GLU A 269 -7.53 -9.38 -13.86
C GLU A 269 -6.92 -8.48 -12.79
N PHE A 270 -6.35 -7.34 -13.19
CA PHE A 270 -5.80 -6.36 -12.25
C PHE A 270 -6.85 -5.87 -11.26
N LEU A 271 -8.01 -5.44 -11.76
CA LEU A 271 -9.09 -4.93 -10.92
C LEU A 271 -9.71 -6.03 -10.05
N ALA A 272 -9.85 -7.25 -10.55
CA ALA A 272 -10.36 -8.36 -9.75
C ALA A 272 -9.47 -8.68 -8.55
N GLY A 273 -8.15 -8.79 -8.75
CA GLY A 273 -7.20 -8.98 -7.65
C GLY A 273 -7.19 -7.81 -6.68
N PHE A 274 -7.28 -6.57 -7.19
CA PHE A 274 -7.35 -5.38 -6.36
C PHE A 274 -8.66 -5.29 -5.56
N GLY A 275 -9.79 -5.65 -6.17
CA GLY A 275 -11.09 -5.75 -5.49
C GLY A 275 -11.08 -6.82 -4.39
N LEU A 276 -10.48 -7.98 -4.68
CA LEU A 276 -10.39 -9.07 -3.72
C LEU A 276 -9.55 -8.70 -2.49
N VAL A 277 -8.39 -8.07 -2.67
CA VAL A 277 -7.56 -7.69 -1.52
C VAL A 277 -8.23 -6.67 -0.59
N GLN A 278 -9.19 -5.89 -1.09
CA GLN A 278 -10.00 -4.98 -0.26
C GLN A 278 -10.94 -5.72 0.70
N ALA A 279 -11.32 -6.95 0.36
CA ALA A 279 -12.15 -7.82 1.20
C ALA A 279 -11.33 -8.58 2.24
N LEU A 280 -10.01 -8.61 2.11
CA LEU A 280 -9.15 -9.39 2.99
C LEU A 280 -8.67 -8.55 4.19
N PRO A 281 -8.50 -9.19 5.36
CA PRO A 281 -7.82 -8.54 6.46
C PRO A 281 -6.31 -8.53 6.23
N GLY A 282 -5.63 -7.50 6.70
CA GLY A 282 -4.17 -7.36 6.58
C GLY A 282 -3.72 -6.35 5.54
N PRO A 283 -2.44 -6.35 5.17
CA PRO A 283 -1.88 -5.28 4.35
C PRO A 283 -2.36 -5.35 2.90
N MET A 284 -3.01 -4.30 2.43
CA MET A 284 -3.49 -4.16 1.05
C MET A 284 -2.38 -4.31 -0.01
N PHE A 285 -1.14 -3.96 0.32
CA PHE A 285 0.01 -4.16 -0.56
C PHE A 285 0.30 -5.63 -0.88
N SER A 286 -0.29 -6.58 -0.14
CA SER A 286 -0.22 -8.01 -0.49
C SER A 286 -0.89 -8.32 -1.83
N PHE A 287 -1.65 -7.37 -2.44
CA PHE A 287 -2.02 -7.41 -3.85
C PHE A 287 -0.83 -7.67 -4.78
N ALA A 288 0.36 -7.20 -4.41
CA ALA A 288 1.60 -7.45 -5.14
C ALA A 288 1.93 -8.94 -5.30
N ALA A 289 1.47 -9.80 -4.37
CA ALA A 289 1.63 -11.25 -4.52
C ALA A 289 0.76 -11.80 -5.66
N TYR A 290 -0.50 -11.35 -5.75
CA TYR A 290 -1.37 -11.72 -6.87
C TYR A 290 -0.80 -11.24 -8.21
N ALA A 291 -0.46 -9.95 -8.29
CA ALA A 291 0.08 -9.38 -9.52
C ALA A 291 1.43 -9.99 -9.92
N GLY A 292 2.32 -10.26 -8.96
CA GLY A 292 3.60 -10.95 -9.21
C GLY A 292 3.41 -12.38 -9.71
N GLY A 293 2.38 -13.09 -9.23
CA GLY A 293 2.01 -14.39 -9.75
C GLY A 293 1.54 -14.32 -11.22
N LEU A 294 0.69 -13.34 -11.55
CA LEU A 294 0.22 -13.16 -12.92
C LEU A 294 1.36 -12.77 -13.88
N CYS A 295 2.35 -11.99 -13.44
CA CYS A 295 3.54 -11.68 -14.26
C CYS A 295 4.31 -12.93 -14.72
N GLU A 296 4.18 -14.05 -14.01
CA GLU A 296 4.88 -15.31 -14.28
C GLU A 296 3.95 -16.45 -14.74
N GLN A 297 2.70 -16.13 -15.12
CA GLN A 297 1.68 -17.13 -15.45
C GLN A 297 2.10 -18.12 -16.56
N GLY A 298 2.85 -17.65 -17.58
CA GLY A 298 3.33 -18.50 -18.67
C GLY A 298 4.44 -19.50 -18.28
N GLY A 299 5.04 -19.39 -17.10
CA GLY A 299 6.20 -20.20 -16.66
C GLY A 299 5.85 -21.47 -15.87
N GLY A 300 4.57 -21.82 -15.78
CA GLY A 300 4.08 -22.94 -14.99
C GLY A 300 3.93 -22.62 -13.49
N TRP A 301 3.24 -23.50 -12.76
CA TRP A 301 2.76 -23.23 -11.40
C TRP A 301 3.88 -22.90 -10.38
N VAL A 302 5.05 -23.54 -10.48
CA VAL A 302 6.18 -23.26 -9.58
C VAL A 302 6.71 -21.86 -9.81
N ARG A 303 6.89 -21.46 -11.07
CA ARG A 303 7.40 -20.14 -11.43
C ARG A 303 6.39 -19.05 -11.05
N GLN A 304 5.12 -19.31 -11.28
CA GLN A 304 4.03 -18.43 -10.88
C GLN A 304 3.99 -18.22 -9.36
N PHE A 305 4.14 -19.29 -8.57
CA PHE A 305 4.24 -19.18 -7.12
C PHE A 305 5.49 -18.39 -6.68
N CYS A 306 6.65 -18.62 -7.32
CA CYS A 306 7.87 -17.85 -7.06
C CYS A 306 7.65 -16.36 -7.36
N GLY A 307 7.03 -16.02 -8.50
CA GLY A 307 6.69 -14.65 -8.87
C GLY A 307 5.75 -13.99 -7.84
N ALA A 308 4.74 -14.72 -7.37
CA ALA A 308 3.84 -14.27 -6.34
C ALA A 308 4.56 -13.97 -5.01
N MET A 309 5.41 -14.88 -4.56
CA MET A 309 6.19 -14.68 -3.33
C MET A 309 7.19 -13.54 -3.46
N ILE A 310 7.87 -13.43 -4.60
CA ILE A 310 8.80 -12.33 -4.90
C ILE A 310 8.05 -10.98 -4.89
N GLY A 311 6.96 -10.86 -5.65
CA GLY A 311 6.18 -9.63 -5.70
C GLY A 311 5.63 -9.23 -4.33
N GLY A 312 5.06 -10.21 -3.61
CA GLY A 312 4.48 -10.02 -2.28
C GLY A 312 5.48 -9.53 -1.22
N TRP A 313 6.74 -9.97 -1.27
CA TRP A 313 7.76 -9.53 -0.32
C TRP A 313 8.54 -8.31 -0.81
N ALA A 314 8.89 -8.25 -2.10
CA ALA A 314 9.69 -7.15 -2.66
C ALA A 314 9.08 -5.77 -2.39
N ILE A 315 7.76 -5.65 -2.42
CA ILE A 315 7.06 -4.37 -2.22
C ILE A 315 7.20 -3.82 -0.79
N PHE A 316 7.40 -4.69 0.22
CA PHE A 316 7.56 -4.27 1.62
C PHE A 316 8.99 -3.94 2.00
N LEU A 317 10.00 -4.50 1.28
CA LEU A 317 11.41 -4.37 1.64
C LEU A 317 11.89 -2.91 1.67
N PRO A 318 11.67 -2.08 0.62
CA PRO A 318 12.21 -0.72 0.60
C PRO A 318 11.67 0.12 1.75
N GLY A 319 10.35 0.08 1.99
CA GLY A 319 9.74 0.80 3.11
C GLY A 319 10.27 0.36 4.47
N THR A 320 10.58 -0.92 4.65
CA THR A 320 11.18 -1.46 5.87
C THR A 320 12.62 -0.99 6.06
N PHE A 321 13.43 -1.01 5.00
CA PHE A 321 14.79 -0.48 5.06
C PHE A 321 14.81 1.01 5.33
N LEU A 322 13.95 1.78 4.68
CA LEU A 322 13.84 3.21 4.92
C LEU A 322 13.38 3.53 6.35
N LEU A 323 12.43 2.77 6.89
CA LEU A 323 12.04 2.88 8.29
C LEU A 323 13.23 2.70 9.24
N PHE A 324 14.02 1.62 9.05
CA PHE A 324 15.18 1.35 9.89
C PHE A 324 16.31 2.37 9.72
N PHE A 325 16.44 2.95 8.52
CA PHE A 325 17.44 3.97 8.23
C PHE A 325 17.04 5.34 8.80
N VAL A 326 15.79 5.77 8.59
CA VAL A 326 15.34 7.13 8.94
C VAL A 326 14.99 7.27 10.41
N TYR A 327 14.56 6.19 11.08
CA TYR A 327 14.16 6.23 12.48
C TYR A 327 15.16 6.96 13.39
N PRO A 328 16.48 6.70 13.33
CA PRO A 328 17.47 7.42 14.17
C PRO A 328 17.52 8.93 13.94
N PHE A 329 17.08 9.41 12.79
CA PHE A 329 17.12 10.82 12.41
C PHE A 329 15.75 11.51 12.48
N TRP A 330 14.70 10.76 12.77
CA TRP A 330 13.32 11.26 12.70
C TRP A 330 13.12 12.54 13.50
N GLY A 331 13.62 12.60 14.74
CA GLY A 331 13.51 13.78 15.57
C GLY A 331 14.08 15.06 14.95
N LYS A 332 15.13 14.95 14.11
CA LYS A 332 15.67 16.06 13.34
C LYS A 332 14.88 16.31 12.07
N LEU A 333 14.50 15.26 11.36
CA LEU A 333 13.83 15.36 10.06
C LEU A 333 12.48 16.07 10.17
N LYS A 334 11.67 15.73 11.18
CA LYS A 334 10.37 16.37 11.42
C LYS A 334 10.46 17.87 11.77
N SER A 335 11.64 18.36 12.22
CA SER A 335 11.84 19.77 12.52
C SER A 335 12.21 20.62 11.31
N TYR A 336 12.47 20.00 10.14
CA TYR A 336 12.79 20.76 8.93
C TYR A 336 11.53 21.16 8.18
N PRO A 337 11.24 22.47 8.03
CA PRO A 337 10.04 22.95 7.33
C PRO A 337 9.92 22.46 5.88
N TRP A 338 11.06 22.36 5.19
CA TRP A 338 11.07 21.90 3.80
C TRP A 338 10.56 20.46 3.65
N ALA A 339 10.85 19.60 4.62
CA ALA A 339 10.45 18.20 4.59
C ALA A 339 8.92 18.05 4.65
N VAL A 340 8.27 18.79 5.55
CA VAL A 340 6.80 18.82 5.68
C VAL A 340 6.15 19.39 4.41
N LYS A 341 6.73 20.46 3.85
CA LYS A 341 6.26 21.06 2.59
C LYS A 341 6.38 20.11 1.41
N ALA A 342 7.54 19.44 1.26
CA ALA A 342 7.76 18.45 0.23
C ALA A 342 6.72 17.30 0.31
N GLN A 343 6.50 16.76 1.51
CA GLN A 343 5.50 15.71 1.74
C GLN A 343 4.09 16.16 1.33
N ARG A 344 3.71 17.39 1.67
CA ARG A 344 2.40 17.96 1.28
C ARG A 344 2.25 18.00 -0.24
N GLY A 345 3.28 18.42 -0.97
CA GLY A 345 3.27 18.45 -2.44
C GLY A 345 3.20 17.06 -3.06
N VAL A 346 4.02 16.12 -2.55
CA VAL A 346 4.01 14.72 -2.99
C VAL A 346 2.64 14.08 -2.77
N ASN A 347 2.02 14.30 -1.61
CA ASN A 347 0.69 13.77 -1.30
C ASN A 347 -0.40 14.36 -2.21
N ALA A 348 -0.29 15.63 -2.58
CA ALA A 348 -1.23 16.26 -3.51
C ALA A 348 -1.14 15.62 -4.90
N VAL A 349 0.08 15.46 -5.44
CA VAL A 349 0.31 14.74 -6.71
C VAL A 349 -0.21 13.31 -6.63
N ALA A 350 0.09 12.59 -5.54
CA ALA A 350 -0.39 11.23 -5.32
C ALA A 350 -1.92 11.11 -5.39
N GLY A 351 -2.64 12.04 -4.76
CA GLY A 351 -4.10 12.10 -4.85
C GLY A 351 -4.61 12.32 -6.28
N GLY A 352 -3.90 13.15 -7.04
CA GLY A 352 -4.18 13.39 -8.47
C GLY A 352 -3.96 12.15 -9.34
N LEU A 353 -2.86 11.41 -9.10
CA LEU A 353 -2.59 10.16 -9.80
C LEU A 353 -3.72 9.14 -9.61
N VAL A 354 -4.22 8.97 -8.37
CA VAL A 354 -5.35 8.06 -8.08
C VAL A 354 -6.62 8.51 -8.80
N ALA A 355 -6.88 9.82 -8.86
CA ALA A 355 -8.02 10.35 -9.61
C ALA A 355 -7.88 10.13 -11.12
N GLY A 356 -6.68 10.30 -11.68
CA GLY A 356 -6.41 10.01 -13.10
C GLY A 356 -6.66 8.55 -13.46
N VAL A 357 -6.18 7.61 -12.62
CA VAL A 357 -6.45 6.18 -12.82
C VAL A 357 -7.93 5.85 -12.71
N LEU A 358 -8.65 6.46 -11.78
CA LEU A 358 -10.10 6.30 -11.74
C LEU A 358 -10.73 6.69 -13.09
N VAL A 359 -10.36 7.83 -13.65
CA VAL A 359 -10.88 8.27 -14.95
C VAL A 359 -10.58 7.23 -16.04
N GLN A 360 -9.34 6.72 -16.11
CA GLN A 360 -8.97 5.68 -17.08
C GLN A 360 -9.78 4.39 -16.88
N ILE A 361 -9.96 3.93 -15.62
CA ILE A 361 -10.77 2.75 -15.33
C ILE A 361 -12.20 2.97 -15.84
N LEU A 362 -12.81 4.12 -15.52
CA LEU A 362 -14.19 4.41 -15.90
C LEU A 362 -14.36 4.54 -17.43
N MET A 363 -13.35 5.05 -18.15
CA MET A 363 -13.38 5.14 -19.62
C MET A 363 -13.26 3.78 -20.31
N ASN A 364 -12.55 2.83 -19.71
CA ASN A 364 -12.27 1.52 -20.30
C ASN A 364 -13.14 0.39 -19.74
N MET A 365 -14.01 0.69 -18.76
CA MET A 365 -14.90 -0.30 -18.16
C MET A 365 -16.08 -0.59 -19.07
N ASN A 366 -16.44 -1.86 -19.18
CA ASN A 366 -17.71 -2.25 -19.78
C ASN A 366 -18.86 -1.89 -18.83
N TRP A 367 -19.69 -0.91 -19.21
CA TRP A 367 -20.85 -0.44 -18.45
C TRP A 367 -22.12 -1.25 -18.74
N ALA A 368 -22.02 -2.57 -18.93
CA ALA A 368 -23.21 -3.45 -18.90
C ALA A 368 -24.00 -3.21 -17.60
N GLY A 369 -25.31 -3.47 -17.62
CA GLY A 369 -26.22 -3.09 -16.54
C GLY A 369 -25.77 -3.58 -15.15
N GLU A 370 -25.30 -4.82 -15.07
CA GLU A 370 -24.80 -5.46 -13.85
C GLU A 370 -23.55 -4.76 -13.30
N ASN A 371 -22.62 -4.34 -14.17
CA ASN A 371 -21.40 -3.66 -13.77
C ASN A 371 -21.70 -2.25 -13.23
N ALA A 372 -22.61 -1.52 -13.87
CA ALA A 372 -23.05 -0.21 -13.40
C ALA A 372 -23.73 -0.32 -12.02
N VAL A 373 -24.60 -1.30 -11.82
CA VAL A 373 -25.26 -1.55 -10.54
C VAL A 373 -24.24 -1.91 -9.46
N ALA A 374 -23.30 -2.82 -9.73
CA ALA A 374 -22.27 -3.20 -8.79
C ALA A 374 -21.39 -2.01 -8.38
N PHE A 375 -20.99 -1.15 -9.33
CA PHE A 375 -20.21 0.06 -9.06
C PHE A 375 -20.98 1.04 -8.16
N VAL A 376 -22.21 1.40 -8.54
CA VAL A 376 -23.03 2.39 -7.81
C VAL A 376 -23.37 1.89 -6.41
N LEU A 377 -23.76 0.62 -6.28
CA LEU A 377 -24.07 0.00 -5.00
C LEU A 377 -22.84 0.00 -4.07
N THR A 378 -21.68 -0.43 -4.60
CA THR A 378 -20.43 -0.43 -3.83
C THR A 378 -20.06 0.98 -3.37
N LEU A 379 -20.10 1.96 -4.27
CA LEU A 379 -19.76 3.34 -3.95
C LEU A 379 -20.74 3.92 -2.89
N GLY A 380 -22.03 3.65 -3.02
CA GLY A 380 -23.04 4.06 -2.06
C GLY A 380 -22.81 3.48 -0.65
N LEU A 381 -22.48 2.18 -0.57
CA LEU A 381 -22.17 1.51 0.70
C LEU A 381 -20.88 2.07 1.33
N LEU A 382 -19.85 2.36 0.53
CA LEU A 382 -18.60 3.00 1.01
C LEU A 382 -18.84 4.42 1.53
N MET A 383 -19.66 5.21 0.84
CA MET A 383 -20.03 6.58 1.27
C MET A 383 -20.81 6.57 2.58
N GLY A 384 -21.64 5.57 2.82
CA GLY A 384 -22.39 5.39 4.08
C GLY A 384 -21.51 5.11 5.30
N ARG A 385 -20.26 4.67 5.13
CA ARG A 385 -19.25 4.37 6.18
C ARG A 385 -19.71 3.44 7.30
N ARG A 386 -20.81 2.71 7.10
CA ARG A 386 -21.42 1.81 8.13
C ARG A 386 -21.09 0.35 7.92
N VAL A 387 -20.71 -0.02 6.70
CA VAL A 387 -20.50 -1.41 6.32
C VAL A 387 -19.01 -1.66 6.08
N PRO A 388 -18.38 -2.59 6.79
CA PRO A 388 -17.00 -2.98 6.54
C PRO A 388 -16.81 -3.57 5.14
N ALA A 389 -15.64 -3.35 4.53
CA ALA A 389 -15.33 -3.76 3.16
C ALA A 389 -15.65 -5.25 2.84
N PRO A 390 -15.36 -6.24 3.71
CA PRO A 390 -15.70 -7.64 3.42
C PRO A 390 -17.18 -7.88 3.19
N TYR A 391 -18.04 -7.22 3.99
CA TYR A 391 -19.49 -7.36 3.82
C TYR A 391 -19.99 -6.72 2.52
N ILE A 392 -19.36 -5.60 2.11
CA ILE A 392 -19.64 -4.96 0.82
C ILE A 392 -19.36 -5.94 -0.32
N VAL A 393 -18.19 -6.60 -0.29
CA VAL A 393 -17.79 -7.56 -1.32
C VAL A 393 -18.77 -8.74 -1.39
N VAL A 394 -19.15 -9.30 -0.24
CA VAL A 394 -20.11 -10.42 -0.19
C VAL A 394 -21.49 -10.00 -0.70
N VAL A 395 -22.02 -8.87 -0.23
CA VAL A 395 -23.35 -8.37 -0.63
C VAL A 395 -23.38 -8.08 -2.13
N VAL A 396 -22.38 -7.35 -2.65
CA VAL A 396 -22.31 -7.03 -4.08
C VAL A 396 -22.14 -8.30 -4.91
N GLY A 397 -21.28 -9.24 -4.48
CA GLY A 397 -21.08 -10.51 -5.18
C GLY A 397 -22.35 -11.35 -5.26
N VAL A 398 -23.10 -11.47 -4.17
CA VAL A 398 -24.39 -12.20 -4.15
C VAL A 398 -25.43 -11.54 -5.06
N LEU A 399 -25.56 -10.22 -5.01
CA LEU A 399 -26.50 -9.49 -5.86
C LEU A 399 -26.09 -9.56 -7.33
N TYR A 400 -24.80 -9.44 -7.64
CA TYR A 400 -24.29 -9.59 -9.00
C TYR A 400 -24.58 -10.97 -9.57
N ALA A 401 -24.31 -12.04 -8.81
CA ALA A 401 -24.59 -13.41 -9.19
C ALA A 401 -26.10 -13.65 -9.43
N ALA A 402 -26.94 -13.05 -8.58
CA ALA A 402 -28.40 -13.14 -8.74
C ALA A 402 -28.88 -12.45 -10.04
N VAL A 403 -28.36 -11.24 -10.34
CA VAL A 403 -28.69 -10.52 -11.58
C VAL A 403 -28.17 -11.27 -12.81
N PHE A 404 -26.92 -11.74 -12.76
CA PHE A 404 -26.29 -12.51 -13.84
C PHE A 404 -27.11 -13.78 -14.16
N TYR A 405 -27.49 -14.54 -13.12
CA TYR A 405 -28.31 -15.79 -13.30
C TYR A 405 -29.71 -15.51 -13.81
N LEU A 406 -30.32 -14.36 -13.48
CA LEU A 406 -31.64 -13.97 -13.98
C LEU A 406 -31.58 -13.41 -15.40
N ALA A 407 -30.48 -12.84 -15.82
CA ALA A 407 -30.30 -12.31 -17.18
C ALA A 407 -29.97 -13.40 -18.22
N ASP A 408 -29.46 -14.55 -17.78
CA ASP A 408 -29.08 -15.69 -18.62
C ASP A 408 -30.27 -16.67 -18.86
N LYS A 409 -31.46 -16.38 -18.28
CA LYS A 409 -32.74 -17.07 -18.51
C LYS A 409 -33.64 -16.25 -19.41
#